data_49d9310f2437b92ba61cd3e64b6cc6f7
#
_entry.id   49d9310f2437b92ba61cd3e64b6cc6f7
#
_cell.length_a   1.000
_cell.length_b   1.000
_cell.length_c   1.000
_cell.angle_alpha   90.00
_cell.angle_beta   90.00
_cell.angle_gamma   90.00
#
_symmetry.space_group_name_H-M   'P 1'
#
loop_
_entity.id
_entity.type
_entity.pdbx_description
1 polymer ?
#
loop_
_entity_poly.entity_id
_entity_poly.type
_entity_poly.pdbx_seq_one_letter_code
_entity_poly.pdbx_strand_id
1 'polypeptide(L)'
;IDDLKKFRSSKYVQSNTQGIYKETKALLDNKKTVLFSGTPCQIRALKSFLGKNYENLITVDLFCHGAPSPKIWNKYLEFANANNEHIDSISFRDKRISWENYSLTIKYKGHEKSAFWKDDAFARGFGFSLFMKGVLPS
;
A
#
# COMPACT_ATOMS: atom_id res chain seq x y z
N ILE A 1 17.97 -10.29 -5.21
CA ILE A 1 17.55 -9.30 -6.23
C ILE A 1 16.09 -9.50 -6.63
N ASP A 2 15.56 -10.73 -6.60
CA ASP A 2 14.15 -10.99 -6.98
C ASP A 2 13.14 -10.31 -6.06
N ASP A 3 13.46 -10.10 -4.79
CA ASP A 3 12.59 -9.38 -3.86
C ASP A 3 12.43 -7.88 -4.18
N LEU A 4 13.35 -7.28 -4.94
CA LEU A 4 13.23 -5.88 -5.36
C LEU A 4 11.98 -5.63 -6.21
N LYS A 5 11.49 -6.65 -6.91
CA LYS A 5 10.23 -6.56 -7.68
C LYS A 5 9.03 -6.26 -6.78
N LYS A 6 9.04 -6.73 -5.53
CA LYS A 6 7.98 -6.52 -4.54
C LYS A 6 7.87 -5.06 -4.08
N PHE A 7 8.97 -4.30 -4.14
CA PHE A 7 9.01 -2.88 -3.76
C PHE A 7 8.62 -1.94 -4.91
N ARG A 8 8.53 -2.45 -6.14
CA ARG A 8 8.17 -1.64 -7.31
C ARG A 8 6.67 -1.40 -7.37
N SER A 9 6.30 -0.35 -8.13
CA SER A 9 4.94 0.10 -8.41
C SER A 9 4.17 0.62 -7.18
N SER A 10 3.06 1.31 -7.43
CA SER A 10 2.22 1.92 -6.41
C SER A 10 1.39 0.89 -5.66
N LYS A 11 1.18 1.10 -4.37
CA LYS A 11 0.35 0.29 -3.48
C LYS A 11 -0.63 1.23 -2.77
N TYR A 12 -1.93 1.08 -3.02
CA TYR A 12 -2.96 1.97 -2.47
C TYR A 12 -3.82 1.31 -1.40
N VAL A 13 -3.43 0.10 -0.98
CA VAL A 13 -4.04 -0.62 0.14
C VAL A 13 -3.05 -0.66 1.29
N GLN A 14 -3.56 -0.47 2.50
CA GLN A 14 -2.74 -0.48 3.71
C GLN A 14 -2.03 -1.83 3.86
N SER A 15 -0.71 -1.79 4.08
CA SER A 15 0.07 -2.99 4.37
C SER A 15 -0.25 -3.54 5.76
N ASN A 16 -0.16 -4.86 5.89
CA ASN A 16 -0.23 -5.50 7.20
C ASN A 16 1.09 -5.29 7.94
N THR A 17 1.05 -4.54 9.04
CA THR A 17 2.21 -4.26 9.89
C THR A 17 2.30 -5.17 11.11
N GLN A 18 1.46 -6.22 11.18
CA GLN A 18 1.40 -7.13 12.32
C GLN A 18 2.74 -7.86 12.50
N GLY A 19 3.34 -7.71 13.68
CA GLY A 19 4.61 -8.34 14.02
C GLY A 19 5.87 -7.56 13.62
N ILE A 20 5.83 -6.71 12.58
CA ILE A 20 7.02 -6.04 12.04
C ILE A 20 7.71 -5.12 13.07
N TYR A 21 6.96 -4.49 13.98
CA TYR A 21 7.55 -3.65 15.02
C TYR A 21 8.35 -4.45 16.04
N LYS A 22 7.87 -5.67 16.39
CA LYS A 22 8.60 -6.58 17.27
C LYS A 22 9.90 -7.07 16.61
N GLU A 23 9.83 -7.44 15.34
CA GLU A 23 10.99 -7.85 14.56
C GLU A 23 12.00 -6.71 14.43
N THR A 24 11.55 -5.51 14.09
CA THR A 24 12.39 -4.31 14.06
C THR A 24 13.09 -4.08 15.38
N LYS A 25 12.37 -4.17 16.50
CA LYS A 25 12.95 -4.02 17.83
C LYS A 25 14.02 -5.07 18.12
N ALA A 26 13.76 -6.34 17.80
CA ALA A 26 14.71 -7.41 17.99
C ALA A 26 16.02 -7.20 17.21
N LEU A 27 15.93 -6.74 15.95
CA LEU A 27 17.10 -6.40 15.14
C LEU A 27 17.90 -5.24 15.75
N LEU A 28 17.22 -4.19 16.19
CA LEU A 28 17.85 -3.01 16.82
C LEU A 28 18.54 -3.37 18.13
N ASP A 29 17.91 -4.16 18.98
CA ASP A 29 18.49 -4.61 20.25
C ASP A 29 19.74 -5.50 20.01
N ASN A 30 19.77 -6.23 18.89
CA ASN A 30 20.92 -6.99 18.40
C ASN A 30 21.97 -6.15 17.64
N LYS A 31 21.93 -4.81 17.80
CA LYS A 31 22.88 -3.87 17.18
C LYS A 31 22.91 -3.90 15.64
N LYS A 32 21.87 -4.43 14.98
CA LYS A 32 21.74 -4.36 13.54
C LYS A 32 21.26 -2.95 13.15
N THR A 33 21.82 -2.39 12.08
CA THR A 33 21.27 -1.16 11.48
C THR A 33 20.00 -1.52 10.70
N VAL A 34 18.91 -0.84 11.00
CA VAL A 34 17.60 -1.08 10.39
C VAL A 34 17.16 0.16 9.63
N LEU A 35 16.82 -0.02 8.36
CA LEU A 35 16.08 0.95 7.56
C LEU A 35 14.60 0.56 7.56
N PHE A 36 13.76 1.40 8.15
CA PHE A 36 12.32 1.21 8.16
C PHE A 36 11.63 2.27 7.30
N SER A 37 10.95 1.83 6.23
CA SER A 37 10.13 2.73 5.40
C SER A 37 8.64 2.47 5.62
N GLY A 38 7.85 3.53 5.62
CA GLY A 38 6.41 3.42 5.81
C GLY A 38 5.69 4.75 5.69
N THR A 39 4.40 4.76 5.94
CA THR A 39 3.63 6.00 6.04
C THR A 39 3.96 6.73 7.35
N PRO A 40 3.74 8.06 7.45
CA PRO A 40 4.05 8.81 8.67
C PRO A 40 3.40 8.23 9.94
N CYS A 41 2.16 7.74 9.82
CA CYS A 41 1.46 7.10 10.94
C CYS A 41 2.11 5.77 11.36
N GLN A 42 2.62 4.96 10.41
CA GLN A 42 3.32 3.72 10.71
C GLN A 42 4.67 4.00 11.38
N ILE A 43 5.42 5.00 10.92
CA ILE A 43 6.69 5.41 11.55
C ILE A 43 6.44 5.96 12.95
N ARG A 44 5.41 6.78 13.13
CA ARG A 44 5.04 7.26 14.46
C ARG A 44 4.66 6.12 15.40
N ALA A 45 3.89 5.16 14.92
CA ALA A 45 3.51 3.96 15.69
C ALA A 45 4.74 3.11 16.06
N LEU A 46 5.69 2.91 15.13
CA LEU A 46 6.95 2.24 15.42
C LEU A 46 7.73 2.95 16.54
N LYS A 47 7.92 4.28 16.41
CA LYS A 47 8.66 5.06 17.42
C LYS A 47 7.98 5.00 18.80
N SER A 48 6.65 5.06 18.84
CA SER A 48 5.87 4.87 20.08
C SER A 48 6.05 3.47 20.66
N PHE A 49 6.04 2.44 19.82
CA PHE A 49 6.26 1.05 20.25
C PHE A 49 7.66 0.81 20.81
N LEU A 50 8.67 1.43 20.21
CA LEU A 50 10.07 1.31 20.65
C LEU A 50 10.33 2.00 22.00
N GLY A 51 9.62 3.08 22.31
CA GLY A 51 9.68 3.80 23.59
C GLY A 51 10.98 4.55 23.87
N LYS A 52 11.98 4.44 23.00
CA LYS A 52 13.27 5.11 23.07
C LYS A 52 13.85 5.37 21.68
N ASN A 53 14.82 6.24 21.58
CA ASN A 53 15.58 6.44 20.36
C ASN A 53 16.66 5.35 20.19
N TYR A 54 16.83 4.90 18.95
CA TYR A 54 17.89 3.98 18.54
C TYR A 54 18.75 4.66 17.49
N GLU A 55 20.07 4.76 17.74
CA GLU A 55 21.03 5.35 16.80
C GLU A 55 21.17 4.53 15.50
N ASN A 56 20.90 3.25 15.58
CA ASN A 56 20.96 2.29 14.48
C ASN A 56 19.60 2.13 13.74
N LEU A 57 18.63 3.03 13.97
CA LEU A 57 17.36 3.09 13.25
C LEU A 57 17.33 4.26 12.28
N ILE A 58 17.17 3.97 11.00
CA ILE A 58 16.91 4.94 9.95
C ILE A 58 15.45 4.82 9.54
N THR A 59 14.70 5.92 9.58
CA THR A 59 13.29 5.92 9.14
C THR A 59 13.11 6.78 7.91
N VAL A 60 12.36 6.26 6.93
CA VAL A 60 11.97 6.98 5.71
C VAL A 60 10.46 6.95 5.60
N ASP A 61 9.83 8.10 5.67
CA ASP A 61 8.40 8.22 5.48
C ASP A 61 8.03 8.59 4.04
N LEU A 62 6.86 8.09 3.62
CA LEU A 62 6.31 8.33 2.31
C LEU A 62 5.27 9.44 2.39
N PHE A 63 5.24 10.29 1.39
CA PHE A 63 4.14 11.23 1.24
C PHE A 63 2.82 10.45 1.11
N CYS A 64 1.93 10.60 2.09
CA CYS A 64 0.70 9.84 2.16
C CYS A 64 -0.48 10.78 2.38
N HIS A 65 -1.47 10.73 1.49
CA HIS A 65 -2.73 11.46 1.63
C HIS A 65 -3.88 10.57 2.12
N GLY A 66 -3.53 9.43 2.71
CA GLY A 66 -4.46 8.47 3.27
C GLY A 66 -4.42 7.11 2.58
N ALA A 67 -5.13 6.15 3.15
CA ALA A 67 -5.37 4.83 2.58
C ALA A 67 -6.84 4.44 2.75
N PRO A 68 -7.48 3.83 1.76
CA PRO A 68 -8.84 3.32 1.91
C PRO A 68 -8.86 2.19 2.93
N SER A 69 -9.99 2.05 3.60
CA SER A 69 -10.15 0.94 4.55
C SER A 69 -10.11 -0.41 3.81
N PRO A 70 -9.64 -1.49 4.47
CA PRO A 70 -9.71 -2.84 3.89
C PRO A 70 -11.11 -3.25 3.45
N LYS A 71 -12.14 -2.76 4.15
CA LYS A 71 -13.55 -3.03 3.80
C LYS A 71 -13.93 -2.46 2.43
N ILE A 72 -13.48 -1.24 2.10
CA ILE A 72 -13.73 -0.63 0.79
C ILE A 72 -13.01 -1.44 -0.30
N TRP A 73 -11.76 -1.83 -0.05
CA TRP A 73 -11.00 -2.63 -0.98
C TRP A 73 -11.66 -3.99 -1.25
N ASN A 74 -12.08 -4.68 -0.20
CA ASN A 74 -12.76 -5.98 -0.34
C ASN A 74 -14.06 -5.85 -1.14
N LYS A 75 -14.86 -4.81 -0.89
CA LYS A 75 -16.07 -4.54 -1.66
C LYS A 75 -15.80 -4.24 -3.13
N TYR A 76 -14.72 -3.52 -3.40
CA TYR A 76 -14.30 -3.30 -4.79
C TYR A 76 -13.88 -4.63 -5.46
N LEU A 77 -13.14 -5.49 -4.77
CA LEU A 77 -12.77 -6.80 -5.30
C LEU A 77 -13.99 -7.69 -5.56
N GLU A 78 -14.97 -7.71 -4.66
CA GLU A 78 -16.24 -8.43 -4.88
C GLU A 78 -16.93 -7.95 -6.18
N PHE A 79 -16.93 -6.64 -6.41
CA PHE A 79 -17.50 -6.05 -7.63
C PHE A 79 -16.66 -6.34 -8.88
N ALA A 80 -15.35 -6.10 -8.82
CA ALA A 80 -14.46 -6.24 -9.96
C ALA A 80 -14.22 -7.70 -10.36
N ASN A 81 -14.33 -8.62 -9.40
CA ASN A 81 -14.12 -10.06 -9.53
C ASN A 81 -15.41 -10.85 -9.30
N ALA A 82 -16.50 -10.42 -9.96
CA ALA A 82 -17.82 -11.04 -9.81
C ALA A 82 -17.86 -12.56 -10.06
N ASN A 83 -16.93 -13.08 -10.88
CA ASN A 83 -16.82 -14.51 -11.18
C ASN A 83 -16.00 -15.29 -10.14
N ASN A 84 -15.52 -14.62 -9.08
CA ASN A 84 -14.71 -15.22 -8.02
C ASN A 84 -13.46 -15.98 -8.51
N GLU A 85 -12.82 -15.45 -9.55
CA GLU A 85 -11.61 -16.01 -10.14
C GLU A 85 -10.38 -15.77 -9.26
N HIS A 86 -9.36 -16.62 -9.39
CA HIS A 86 -8.10 -16.42 -8.71
C HIS A 86 -7.35 -15.20 -9.28
N ILE A 87 -7.05 -14.23 -8.44
CA ILE A 87 -6.29 -13.04 -8.81
C ILE A 87 -4.79 -13.33 -8.60
N ASP A 88 -4.03 -13.27 -9.68
CA ASP A 88 -2.57 -13.48 -9.65
C ASP A 88 -1.83 -12.23 -9.20
N SER A 89 -2.23 -11.06 -9.69
CA SER A 89 -1.61 -9.79 -9.31
C SER A 89 -2.50 -8.59 -9.61
N ILE A 90 -2.21 -7.48 -8.93
CA ILE A 90 -2.91 -6.21 -9.13
C ILE A 90 -1.86 -5.10 -9.31
N SER A 91 -2.02 -4.30 -10.37
CA SER A 91 -1.25 -3.09 -10.60
C SER A 91 -2.14 -1.87 -10.50
N PHE A 92 -1.94 -1.06 -9.45
CA PHE A 92 -2.72 0.17 -9.23
C PHE A 92 -2.37 1.32 -10.18
N ARG A 93 -1.17 1.28 -10.73
CA ARG A 93 -0.71 2.26 -11.72
C ARG A 93 0.06 1.54 -12.81
N ASP A 94 -0.67 0.84 -13.66
CA ASP A 94 -0.10 0.23 -14.86
C ASP A 94 0.16 1.31 -15.90
N LYS A 95 1.42 1.56 -16.15
CA LYS A 95 1.91 2.64 -17.02
C LYS A 95 2.31 2.16 -18.41
N ARG A 96 1.82 1.00 -18.84
CA ARG A 96 2.17 0.43 -20.16
C ARG A 96 1.80 1.36 -21.33
N ILE A 97 0.77 2.21 -21.16
CA ILE A 97 0.36 3.17 -22.18
C ILE A 97 1.19 4.45 -22.06
N SER A 98 1.16 5.11 -20.90
CA SER A 98 1.97 6.29 -20.63
C SER A 98 2.13 6.54 -19.12
N TRP A 99 2.98 7.49 -18.78
CA TRP A 99 3.16 7.93 -17.39
C TRP A 99 1.93 8.63 -16.82
N GLU A 100 1.27 9.45 -17.64
CA GLU A 100 0.12 10.27 -17.23
C GLU A 100 -1.20 9.49 -17.31
N ASN A 101 -1.27 8.57 -18.27
CA ASN A 101 -2.46 7.77 -18.54
C ASN A 101 -2.23 6.33 -18.10
N TYR A 102 -2.39 6.09 -16.80
CA TYR A 102 -2.24 4.78 -16.21
C TYR A 102 -3.59 4.11 -15.97
N SER A 103 -3.55 2.79 -15.82
CA SER A 103 -4.72 1.95 -15.55
C SER A 103 -4.59 1.22 -14.22
N LEU A 104 -5.71 0.84 -13.63
CA LEU A 104 -5.77 -0.22 -12.66
C LEU A 104 -5.94 -1.53 -13.43
N THR A 105 -5.01 -2.46 -13.24
CA THR A 105 -5.01 -3.75 -13.94
C THR A 105 -5.04 -4.89 -12.95
N ILE A 106 -6.00 -5.80 -13.12
CA ILE A 106 -6.11 -7.05 -12.36
C ILE A 106 -5.78 -8.19 -13.30
N LYS A 107 -4.80 -9.00 -12.93
CA LYS A 107 -4.39 -10.19 -13.68
C LYS A 107 -4.97 -11.45 -13.06
N TYR A 108 -5.52 -12.27 -13.90
CA TYR A 108 -6.05 -13.59 -13.61
C TYR A 108 -5.25 -14.63 -14.39
N LYS A 109 -5.49 -15.92 -14.11
CA LYS A 109 -4.88 -16.98 -14.86
C LYS A 109 -5.40 -16.98 -16.31
N GLY A 110 -4.53 -16.57 -17.24
CA GLY A 110 -4.82 -16.57 -18.68
C GLY A 110 -5.46 -15.32 -19.27
N HIS A 111 -5.85 -14.32 -18.45
CA HIS A 111 -6.37 -13.05 -18.94
C HIS A 111 -6.12 -11.90 -17.96
N GLU A 112 -6.40 -10.68 -18.40
CA GLU A 112 -6.35 -9.49 -17.52
C GLU A 112 -7.55 -8.56 -17.77
N LYS A 113 -7.98 -7.87 -16.73
CA LYS A 113 -8.93 -6.75 -16.81
C LYS A 113 -8.17 -5.47 -16.49
N SER A 114 -8.28 -4.48 -17.38
CA SER A 114 -7.63 -3.18 -17.21
C SER A 114 -8.64 -2.09 -17.43
N ALA A 115 -8.74 -1.18 -16.47
CA ALA A 115 -9.57 0.00 -16.57
C ALA A 115 -8.72 1.26 -16.40
N PHE A 116 -8.99 2.27 -17.20
CA PHE A 116 -8.35 3.56 -17.06
C PHE A 116 -8.63 4.14 -15.68
N TRP A 117 -7.64 4.77 -15.03
CA TRP A 117 -7.82 5.22 -13.64
C TRP A 117 -9.00 6.17 -13.45
N LYS A 118 -9.34 6.98 -14.49
CA LYS A 118 -10.50 7.87 -14.48
C LYS A 118 -11.84 7.15 -14.56
N ASP A 119 -11.85 5.94 -15.08
CA ASP A 119 -13.06 5.15 -15.30
C ASP A 119 -13.23 4.06 -14.24
N ASP A 120 -12.15 3.71 -13.54
CA ASP A 120 -12.20 2.73 -12.48
C ASP A 120 -12.74 3.33 -11.17
N ALA A 121 -13.72 2.66 -10.56
CA ALA A 121 -14.39 3.13 -9.36
C ALA A 121 -13.46 3.27 -8.15
N PHE A 122 -12.54 2.32 -7.95
CA PHE A 122 -11.60 2.38 -6.84
C PHE A 122 -10.52 3.44 -7.06
N ALA A 123 -9.94 3.48 -8.25
CA ALA A 123 -8.89 4.44 -8.57
C ALA A 123 -9.42 5.89 -8.51
N ARG A 124 -10.63 6.13 -9.00
CA ARG A 124 -11.32 7.44 -8.87
C ARG A 124 -11.59 7.78 -7.41
N GLY A 125 -12.16 6.85 -6.65
CA GLY A 125 -12.48 7.06 -5.23
C GLY A 125 -11.24 7.41 -4.42
N PHE A 126 -10.12 6.76 -4.70
CA PHE A 126 -8.82 7.05 -4.10
C PHE A 126 -8.27 8.41 -4.59
N GLY A 127 -8.20 8.63 -5.91
CA GLY A 127 -7.61 9.83 -6.50
C GLY A 127 -8.34 11.13 -6.13
N PHE A 128 -9.65 11.08 -5.98
CA PHE A 128 -10.46 12.22 -5.54
C PHE A 128 -10.68 12.27 -4.03
N SER A 129 -9.99 11.43 -3.27
CA SER A 129 -10.10 11.34 -1.80
C SER A 129 -11.53 11.09 -1.29
N LEU A 130 -12.39 10.50 -2.11
CA LEU A 130 -13.80 10.26 -1.77
C LEU A 130 -13.94 9.27 -0.60
N PHE A 131 -12.99 8.33 -0.49
CA PHE A 131 -12.98 7.33 0.58
C PHE A 131 -12.40 7.86 1.90
N MET A 132 -11.91 9.09 1.91
CA MET A 132 -11.21 9.71 3.04
C MET A 132 -12.01 10.84 3.68
N LYS A 133 -13.16 11.20 3.11
CA LYS A 133 -14.07 12.18 3.68
C LYS A 133 -14.64 11.65 5.00
N GLY A 134 -14.11 12.11 6.10
CA GLY A 134 -14.49 11.71 7.45
C GLY A 134 -13.34 11.29 8.35
N VAL A 135 -12.12 11.23 7.82
CA VAL A 135 -10.90 10.88 8.60
C VAL A 135 -10.11 12.12 9.02
N LEU A 136 -10.38 13.29 8.42
CA LEU A 136 -9.79 14.54 8.85
C LEU A 136 -10.72 15.22 9.87
N PRO A 137 -10.26 15.45 11.12
CA PRO A 137 -10.96 16.36 12.00
C PRO A 137 -11.00 17.74 11.34
N SER A 138 -12.18 18.34 11.33
CA SER A 138 -12.42 19.74 10.98
C SER A 138 -11.59 20.70 11.81
#